data_51c468c6da1faee579c6e11f3a9151ee
#
_entry.id   51c468c6da1faee579c6e11f3a9151ee
#
_cell.length_a   1.000
_cell.length_b   1.000
_cell.length_c   1.000
_cell.angle_alpha   90.00
_cell.angle_beta   90.00
_cell.angle_gamma   90.00
#
_symmetry.space_group_name_H-M   'P 1'
#
loop_
_entity.id
_entity.type
_entity.pdbx_description
1 polymer ?
#
loop_
_entity_poly.entity_id
_entity_poly.type
_entity_poly.pdbx_seq_one_letter_code
_entity_poly.pdbx_strand_id
1 'polypeptide(L)'
;MTASDTIARLEAQVARDPQSADGWRALGDAWTARGNMAAADAAYAQSIRAATRDPELLQAANALVAGELAVAEPILRARLKRAPTDVAAIRMLAELASRLGRYGDAEKLLARVLQLAPGFRAARHNYALVLHRQNRAGDALAQIDILAAEEPDNPALANLKAAVLGRIGEYEDALDLYARVLERQPAQPKVWMSYGHALKTVGRQGDAVEAYRRAIALEPGMGEVWWSLANLKRVTFDAADIAAMQGALEQDDLSADDRFHLHFALGKALEDAGDYAASFAHYAQGNAQRRAMVRYDPDEIATHVTRSAALFTPAFFAARQGYGCPTPDPIFILGMPRAGSTLIEQILASHSLVEGTMELPDLPQIAARLGGRKLRSQDSAYPEILADLSAQECAALGEEYLERTRIQRKTDAPFFIDKMPNNFLHIGLIRLILPKAKIIDARRHPLACCFSNFKQHFARGQAFSYDLAELGGYCLGYTQAMAHFDAVQPGAVHRVFYEAVVDDLEGEVRRLLGFLGLPFEEACLNYHASERAVRTASSEQVRQPIFREGLNQWRHYQEWLGPLKAALGPALVDYPFAT
;
A
#
# COMPACT_ATOMS: atom_id res chain seq x y z
N MET A 1 43.12 31.00 16.58
CA MET A 1 42.71 30.99 15.16
C MET A 1 41.25 31.40 15.09
N THR A 2 40.93 32.48 14.45
CA THR A 2 39.54 32.95 14.34
C THR A 2 38.75 32.07 13.35
N ALA A 3 37.42 32.10 13.42
CA ALA A 3 36.59 31.40 12.43
C ALA A 3 36.88 31.88 10.99
N SER A 4 37.25 33.16 10.81
CA SER A 4 37.63 33.74 9.53
C SER A 4 38.94 33.14 8.99
N ASP A 5 39.95 32.96 9.86
CA ASP A 5 41.24 32.34 9.49
C ASP A 5 41.05 30.87 9.06
N THR A 6 40.10 30.15 9.70
CA THR A 6 39.78 28.76 9.35
C THR A 6 39.16 28.66 7.96
N ILE A 7 38.21 29.54 7.62
CA ILE A 7 37.56 29.57 6.31
C ILE A 7 38.58 29.90 5.22
N ALA A 8 39.36 30.96 5.38
CA ALA A 8 40.40 31.37 4.40
C ALA A 8 41.40 30.23 4.13
N ARG A 9 41.80 29.49 5.18
CA ARG A 9 42.69 28.34 5.04
C ARG A 9 42.02 27.20 4.23
N LEU A 10 40.75 26.89 4.52
CA LEU A 10 40.00 25.87 3.82
C LEU A 10 39.75 26.25 2.36
N GLU A 11 39.43 27.49 2.07
CA GLU A 11 39.30 28.00 0.69
C GLU A 11 40.63 27.83 -0.09
N ALA A 12 41.75 28.16 0.51
CA ALA A 12 43.06 27.95 -0.09
C ALA A 12 43.41 26.46 -0.26
N GLN A 13 42.89 25.57 0.62
CA GLN A 13 43.05 24.13 0.52
C GLN A 13 42.29 23.57 -0.67
N VAL A 14 40.96 23.88 -0.80
CA VAL A 14 40.14 23.39 -1.89
C VAL A 14 40.53 24.00 -3.24
N ALA A 15 41.09 25.18 -3.26
CA ALA A 15 41.66 25.79 -4.46
C ALA A 15 42.90 25.02 -4.96
N ARG A 16 43.70 24.45 -4.06
CA ARG A 16 44.86 23.60 -4.40
C ARG A 16 44.47 22.16 -4.78
N ASP A 17 43.44 21.62 -4.14
CA ASP A 17 42.91 20.30 -4.40
C ASP A 17 41.36 20.35 -4.57
N PRO A 18 40.88 20.74 -5.74
CA PRO A 18 39.44 20.82 -6.04
C PRO A 18 38.71 19.44 -6.03
N GLN A 19 39.46 18.35 -6.01
CA GLN A 19 38.90 16.99 -5.98
C GLN A 19 38.74 16.43 -4.55
N SER A 20 39.16 17.19 -3.54
CA SER A 20 39.02 16.78 -2.15
C SER A 20 37.61 16.95 -1.64
N ALA A 21 36.83 15.86 -1.61
CA ALA A 21 35.47 15.83 -1.05
C ALA A 21 35.48 16.27 0.43
N ASP A 22 36.48 15.80 1.20
CA ASP A 22 36.63 16.16 2.61
C ASP A 22 37.00 17.63 2.82
N GLY A 23 37.81 18.20 1.91
CA GLY A 23 38.15 19.64 1.95
C GLY A 23 36.92 20.52 1.75
N TRP A 24 36.13 20.23 0.72
CA TRP A 24 34.89 20.94 0.45
C TRP A 24 33.84 20.76 1.56
N ARG A 25 33.73 19.55 2.15
CA ARG A 25 32.86 19.29 3.29
C ARG A 25 33.27 20.13 4.50
N ALA A 26 34.56 20.14 4.84
CA ALA A 26 35.07 20.94 5.96
C ALA A 26 34.81 22.45 5.76
N LEU A 27 34.89 22.93 4.52
CA LEU A 27 34.54 24.32 4.18
C LEU A 27 33.03 24.58 4.37
N GLY A 28 32.18 23.63 3.96
CA GLY A 28 30.72 23.66 4.19
C GLY A 28 30.39 23.72 5.69
N ASP A 29 31.04 22.86 6.49
CA ASP A 29 30.90 22.84 7.95
C ASP A 29 31.29 24.20 8.59
N ALA A 30 32.39 24.79 8.12
CA ALA A 30 32.85 26.09 8.62
C ALA A 30 31.88 27.23 8.25
N TRP A 31 31.33 27.24 7.04
CA TRP A 31 30.32 28.22 6.63
C TRP A 31 28.98 28.02 7.38
N THR A 32 28.59 26.78 7.65
CA THR A 32 27.39 26.44 8.48
C THR A 32 27.56 26.98 9.90
N ALA A 33 28.73 26.76 10.51
CA ALA A 33 29.05 27.30 11.84
C ALA A 33 29.01 28.83 11.91
N ARG A 34 29.26 29.51 10.79
CA ARG A 34 29.17 30.98 10.67
C ARG A 34 27.76 31.48 10.31
N GLY A 35 26.81 30.59 10.04
CA GLY A 35 25.46 30.94 9.66
C GLY A 35 25.29 31.37 8.19
N ASN A 36 26.34 31.24 7.36
CA ASN A 36 26.25 31.53 5.92
C ASN A 36 25.81 30.27 5.15
N MET A 37 24.51 30.02 5.14
CA MET A 37 23.93 28.80 4.55
C MET A 37 24.11 28.72 3.03
N ALA A 38 24.15 29.87 2.32
CA ALA A 38 24.37 29.89 0.86
C ALA A 38 25.78 29.43 0.49
N ALA A 39 26.80 29.93 1.20
CA ALA A 39 28.17 29.49 0.99
C ALA A 39 28.40 28.05 1.44
N ALA A 40 27.73 27.61 2.50
CA ALA A 40 27.73 26.21 2.96
C ALA A 40 27.18 25.28 1.91
N ASP A 41 26.01 25.58 1.34
CA ASP A 41 25.35 24.79 0.30
C ASP A 41 26.23 24.66 -0.95
N ALA A 42 26.84 25.78 -1.40
CA ALA A 42 27.77 25.77 -2.52
C ALA A 42 29.00 24.87 -2.26
N ALA A 43 29.56 24.90 -1.05
CA ALA A 43 30.68 24.04 -0.67
C ALA A 43 30.26 22.56 -0.59
N TYR A 44 29.11 22.22 -0.01
CA TYR A 44 28.60 20.88 0.00
C TYR A 44 28.28 20.34 -1.42
N ALA A 45 27.80 21.20 -2.34
CA ALA A 45 27.60 20.83 -3.72
C ALA A 45 28.92 20.41 -4.40
N GLN A 46 30.03 21.11 -4.12
CA GLN A 46 31.35 20.68 -4.61
C GLN A 46 31.81 19.39 -3.93
N SER A 47 31.60 19.23 -2.63
CA SER A 47 31.89 17.98 -1.91
C SER A 47 31.17 16.78 -2.54
N ILE A 48 29.88 16.92 -2.88
CA ILE A 48 29.09 15.88 -3.56
C ILE A 48 29.70 15.54 -4.93
N ARG A 49 30.11 16.54 -5.71
CA ARG A 49 30.75 16.32 -7.03
C ARG A 49 32.08 15.57 -6.88
N ALA A 50 32.90 15.97 -5.92
CA ALA A 50 34.18 15.30 -5.64
C ALA A 50 33.96 13.87 -5.12
N ALA A 51 32.92 13.64 -4.32
CA ALA A 51 32.56 12.33 -3.77
C ALA A 51 32.26 11.26 -4.83
N THR A 52 31.89 11.66 -6.06
CA THR A 52 31.70 10.70 -7.17
C THR A 52 32.96 9.96 -7.58
N ARG A 53 34.12 10.38 -7.11
CA ARG A 53 35.44 9.77 -7.37
C ARG A 53 36.07 9.15 -6.13
N ASP A 54 35.44 9.27 -4.97
CA ASP A 54 35.90 8.68 -3.71
C ASP A 54 35.75 7.15 -3.78
N PRO A 55 36.83 6.35 -3.68
CA PRO A 55 36.77 4.90 -3.84
C PRO A 55 35.87 4.21 -2.81
N GLU A 56 35.83 4.70 -1.56
CA GLU A 56 35.00 4.14 -0.49
C GLU A 56 33.51 4.35 -0.79
N LEU A 57 33.14 5.56 -1.25
CA LEU A 57 31.75 5.86 -1.62
C LEU A 57 31.33 5.16 -2.92
N LEU A 58 32.26 5.00 -3.88
CA LEU A 58 32.00 4.20 -5.09
C LEU A 58 31.76 2.73 -4.75
N GLN A 59 32.54 2.15 -3.84
CA GLN A 59 32.33 0.78 -3.37
C GLN A 59 30.95 0.63 -2.72
N ALA A 60 30.57 1.56 -1.85
CA ALA A 60 29.24 1.56 -1.21
C ALA A 60 28.10 1.73 -2.26
N ALA A 61 28.28 2.62 -3.24
CA ALA A 61 27.32 2.83 -4.32
C ALA A 61 27.13 1.58 -5.18
N ASN A 62 28.23 0.92 -5.58
CA ASN A 62 28.18 -0.32 -6.35
C ASN A 62 27.48 -1.44 -5.56
N ALA A 63 27.78 -1.59 -4.28
CA ALA A 63 27.11 -2.55 -3.41
C ALA A 63 25.60 -2.24 -3.26
N LEU A 64 25.21 -0.97 -3.18
CA LEU A 64 23.79 -0.58 -3.21
C LEU A 64 23.14 -0.96 -4.54
N VAL A 65 23.79 -0.67 -5.68
CA VAL A 65 23.25 -1.03 -7.01
C VAL A 65 23.09 -2.53 -7.15
N ALA A 66 24.08 -3.32 -6.70
CA ALA A 66 24.04 -4.78 -6.69
C ALA A 66 23.04 -5.39 -5.68
N GLY A 67 22.42 -4.56 -4.79
CA GLY A 67 21.53 -5.06 -3.74
C GLY A 67 22.25 -5.66 -2.53
N GLU A 68 23.57 -5.55 -2.46
CA GLU A 68 24.43 -6.09 -1.40
C GLU A 68 24.42 -5.16 -0.17
N LEU A 69 23.24 -5.01 0.47
CA LEU A 69 23.03 -4.06 1.56
C LEU A 69 23.94 -4.33 2.77
N ALA A 70 24.26 -5.61 3.03
CA ALA A 70 25.16 -6.01 4.10
C ALA A 70 26.61 -5.55 3.88
N VAL A 71 27.03 -5.32 2.62
CA VAL A 71 28.35 -4.77 2.25
C VAL A 71 28.34 -3.24 2.36
N ALA A 72 27.28 -2.59 1.87
CA ALA A 72 27.18 -1.13 1.87
C ALA A 72 27.08 -0.52 3.28
N GLU A 73 26.33 -1.15 4.20
CA GLU A 73 26.05 -0.59 5.52
C GLU A 73 27.30 -0.33 6.37
N PRO A 74 28.24 -1.27 6.58
CA PRO A 74 29.42 -1.02 7.39
C PRO A 74 30.34 0.05 6.79
N ILE A 75 30.45 0.13 5.47
CA ILE A 75 31.25 1.16 4.77
C ILE A 75 30.67 2.54 5.10
N LEU A 76 29.39 2.75 4.88
CA LEU A 76 28.72 4.02 5.11
C LEU A 76 28.76 4.43 6.60
N ARG A 77 28.53 3.49 7.52
CA ARG A 77 28.61 3.75 8.96
C ARG A 77 30.02 4.12 9.43
N ALA A 78 31.05 3.43 8.92
CA ALA A 78 32.45 3.75 9.23
C ALA A 78 32.81 5.16 8.70
N ARG A 79 32.37 5.50 7.49
CA ARG A 79 32.56 6.83 6.90
C ARG A 79 31.89 7.91 7.76
N LEU A 80 30.64 7.72 8.17
CA LEU A 80 29.91 8.72 8.96
C LEU A 80 30.41 8.87 10.39
N LYS A 81 31.09 7.86 10.96
CA LYS A 81 31.81 8.03 12.23
C LYS A 81 32.98 9.01 12.11
N ARG A 82 33.66 9.03 10.97
CA ARG A 82 34.80 9.92 10.69
C ARG A 82 34.36 11.27 10.16
N ALA A 83 33.27 11.30 9.39
CA ALA A 83 32.74 12.45 8.68
C ALA A 83 31.22 12.57 8.85
N PRO A 84 30.71 13.03 10.01
CA PRO A 84 29.27 13.06 10.33
C PRO A 84 28.43 13.96 9.43
N THR A 85 29.05 14.87 8.70
CA THR A 85 28.43 15.82 7.77
C THR A 85 28.64 15.44 6.30
N ASP A 86 29.10 14.23 6.01
CA ASP A 86 29.25 13.74 4.64
C ASP A 86 27.86 13.49 4.04
N VAL A 87 27.34 14.51 3.34
CA VAL A 87 25.98 14.50 2.78
C VAL A 87 25.77 13.40 1.74
N ALA A 88 26.83 12.99 1.00
CA ALA A 88 26.75 11.88 0.05
C ALA A 88 26.58 10.54 0.79
N ALA A 89 27.39 10.31 1.83
CA ALA A 89 27.29 9.10 2.67
C ALA A 89 25.95 9.03 3.43
N ILE A 90 25.47 10.16 3.98
CA ILE A 90 24.17 10.22 4.67
C ILE A 90 23.05 9.85 3.70
N ARG A 91 23.04 10.39 2.47
CA ARG A 91 22.03 10.07 1.44
C ARG A 91 22.06 8.58 1.07
N MET A 92 23.25 8.01 0.87
CA MET A 92 23.38 6.57 0.57
C MET A 92 22.88 5.69 1.71
N LEU A 93 23.16 6.07 2.97
CA LEU A 93 22.64 5.36 4.14
C LEU A 93 21.12 5.50 4.25
N ALA A 94 20.55 6.64 3.86
CA ALA A 94 19.10 6.82 3.77
C ALA A 94 18.48 5.95 2.69
N GLU A 95 19.13 5.80 1.54
CA GLU A 95 18.70 4.89 0.48
C GLU A 95 18.70 3.43 0.97
N LEU A 96 19.76 3.01 1.65
CA LEU A 96 19.84 1.70 2.28
C LEU A 96 18.70 1.48 3.28
N ALA A 97 18.46 2.45 4.17
CA ALA A 97 17.35 2.39 5.13
C ALA A 97 15.98 2.29 4.43
N SER A 98 15.80 3.01 3.33
CA SER A 98 14.59 2.95 2.50
C SER A 98 14.38 1.56 1.87
N ARG A 99 15.44 0.93 1.33
CA ARG A 99 15.39 -0.43 0.77
C ARG A 99 15.07 -1.49 1.83
N LEU A 100 15.49 -1.26 3.08
CA LEU A 100 15.14 -2.09 4.23
C LEU A 100 13.73 -1.81 4.80
N GLY A 101 12.95 -0.91 4.17
CA GLY A 101 11.64 -0.48 4.66
C GLY A 101 11.68 0.41 5.91
N ARG A 102 12.87 0.87 6.32
CA ARG A 102 13.08 1.73 7.50
C ARG A 102 12.86 3.20 7.15
N TYR A 103 11.65 3.53 6.66
CA TYR A 103 11.35 4.85 6.10
C TYR A 103 11.50 5.99 7.11
N GLY A 104 11.18 5.79 8.39
CA GLY A 104 11.37 6.81 9.43
C GLY A 104 12.83 7.13 9.71
N ASP A 105 13.75 6.16 9.55
CA ASP A 105 15.18 6.42 9.67
C ASP A 105 15.71 7.09 8.39
N ALA A 106 15.26 6.67 7.22
CA ALA A 106 15.58 7.31 5.94
C ALA A 106 15.13 8.79 5.92
N GLU A 107 13.93 9.08 6.42
CA GLU A 107 13.40 10.43 6.55
C GLU A 107 14.33 11.33 7.39
N LYS A 108 14.72 10.88 8.59
CA LYS A 108 15.61 11.64 9.47
C LYS A 108 16.96 11.93 8.83
N LEU A 109 17.53 10.95 8.12
CA LEU A 109 18.78 11.09 7.41
C LEU A 109 18.65 12.11 6.27
N LEU A 110 17.59 12.01 5.44
CA LEU A 110 17.37 12.93 4.32
C LEU A 110 17.04 14.35 4.79
N ALA A 111 16.26 14.52 5.85
CA ALA A 111 16.03 15.81 6.46
C ALA A 111 17.37 16.44 6.92
N ARG A 112 18.27 15.64 7.52
CA ARG A 112 19.59 16.11 7.90
C ARG A 112 20.44 16.51 6.69
N VAL A 113 20.40 15.76 5.60
CA VAL A 113 21.07 16.15 4.35
C VAL A 113 20.58 17.51 3.86
N LEU A 114 19.25 17.73 3.83
CA LEU A 114 18.65 18.95 3.33
C LEU A 114 18.84 20.15 4.26
N GLN A 115 19.11 19.92 5.55
CA GLN A 115 19.57 20.97 6.47
C GLN A 115 21.01 21.43 6.15
N LEU A 116 21.89 20.48 5.79
CA LEU A 116 23.30 20.76 5.49
C LEU A 116 23.45 21.32 4.06
N ALA A 117 22.79 20.71 3.10
CA ALA A 117 22.87 21.02 1.67
C ALA A 117 21.44 21.15 1.07
N PRO A 118 20.76 22.29 1.26
CA PRO A 118 19.39 22.51 0.78
C PRO A 118 19.24 22.34 -0.74
N GLY A 119 20.26 22.65 -1.53
CA GLY A 119 20.30 22.49 -2.98
C GLY A 119 20.58 21.07 -3.47
N PHE A 120 20.72 20.07 -2.56
CA PHE A 120 21.01 18.69 -3.00
C PHE A 120 19.77 18.01 -3.56
N ARG A 121 19.51 18.18 -4.87
CA ARG A 121 18.32 17.68 -5.59
C ARG A 121 18.08 16.19 -5.43
N ALA A 122 19.13 15.37 -5.56
CA ALA A 122 18.98 13.92 -5.43
C ALA A 122 18.51 13.51 -4.01
N ALA A 123 18.94 14.22 -2.97
CA ALA A 123 18.45 13.97 -1.62
C ALA A 123 17.00 14.41 -1.45
N ARG A 124 16.61 15.55 -2.04
CA ARG A 124 15.22 16.03 -2.04
C ARG A 124 14.29 15.08 -2.78
N HIS A 125 14.72 14.54 -3.93
CA HIS A 125 13.99 13.51 -4.66
C HIS A 125 13.78 12.24 -3.80
N ASN A 126 14.85 11.76 -3.17
CA ASN A 126 14.76 10.60 -2.28
C ASN A 126 13.85 10.89 -1.07
N TYR A 127 13.87 12.12 -0.56
CA TYR A 127 13.01 12.56 0.55
C TYR A 127 11.53 12.53 0.14
N ALA A 128 11.19 13.07 -1.02
CA ALA A 128 9.84 13.00 -1.59
C ALA A 128 9.38 11.54 -1.74
N LEU A 129 10.24 10.66 -2.24
CA LEU A 129 9.95 9.23 -2.39
C LEU A 129 9.70 8.56 -1.03
N VAL A 130 10.50 8.84 -0.01
CA VAL A 130 10.33 8.31 1.35
C VAL A 130 9.02 8.80 1.97
N LEU A 131 8.68 10.07 1.82
CA LEU A 131 7.40 10.64 2.28
C LEU A 131 6.21 9.98 1.59
N HIS A 132 6.30 9.77 0.27
CA HIS A 132 5.29 9.02 -0.48
C HIS A 132 5.13 7.58 0.05
N ARG A 133 6.24 6.89 0.35
CA ARG A 133 6.21 5.52 0.93
C ARG A 133 5.60 5.48 2.32
N GLN A 134 5.69 6.58 3.07
CA GLN A 134 5.04 6.77 4.37
C GLN A 134 3.58 7.22 4.29
N ASN A 135 3.01 7.33 3.07
CA ASN A 135 1.67 7.85 2.81
C ASN A 135 1.47 9.32 3.24
N ARG A 136 2.54 10.10 3.24
CA ARG A 136 2.54 11.55 3.50
C ARG A 136 2.56 12.31 2.18
N ALA A 137 1.45 12.20 1.44
CA ALA A 137 1.35 12.69 0.07
C ALA A 137 1.51 14.21 -0.02
N GLY A 138 0.90 14.99 0.88
CA GLY A 138 1.04 16.45 0.90
C GLY A 138 2.49 16.90 1.05
N ASP A 139 3.23 16.29 2.01
CA ASP A 139 4.64 16.59 2.21
C ASP A 139 5.50 16.17 1.01
N ALA A 140 5.17 15.02 0.39
CA ALA A 140 5.85 14.55 -0.80
C ALA A 140 5.66 15.52 -1.98
N LEU A 141 4.43 15.98 -2.24
CA LEU A 141 4.12 16.97 -3.28
C LEU A 141 4.88 18.26 -3.06
N ALA A 142 4.95 18.78 -1.82
CA ALA A 142 5.70 19.98 -1.51
C ALA A 142 7.19 19.85 -1.90
N GLN A 143 7.81 18.69 -1.67
CA GLN A 143 9.20 18.47 -2.08
C GLN A 143 9.36 18.33 -3.60
N ILE A 144 8.40 17.68 -4.26
CA ILE A 144 8.40 17.53 -5.72
C ILE A 144 8.21 18.90 -6.39
N ASP A 145 7.33 19.75 -5.88
CA ASP A 145 7.08 21.08 -6.46
C ASP A 145 8.31 21.98 -6.39
N ILE A 146 9.10 21.89 -5.33
CA ILE A 146 10.40 22.60 -5.24
C ILE A 146 11.33 22.14 -6.37
N LEU A 147 11.42 20.84 -6.62
CA LEU A 147 12.25 20.28 -7.70
C LEU A 147 11.71 20.64 -9.09
N ALA A 148 10.39 20.57 -9.28
CA ALA A 148 9.74 20.88 -10.54
C ALA A 148 9.83 22.37 -10.93
N ALA A 149 9.94 23.27 -9.95
CA ALA A 149 10.19 24.69 -10.23
C ALA A 149 11.58 24.92 -10.86
N GLU A 150 12.56 24.06 -10.54
CA GLU A 150 13.89 24.14 -11.13
C GLU A 150 14.03 23.31 -12.43
N GLU A 151 13.30 22.22 -12.53
CA GLU A 151 13.35 21.25 -13.63
C GLU A 151 11.93 20.88 -14.11
N PRO A 152 11.16 21.81 -14.71
CA PRO A 152 9.73 21.59 -15.03
C PRO A 152 9.51 20.48 -16.06
N ASP A 153 10.50 20.19 -16.88
CA ASP A 153 10.44 19.19 -17.93
C ASP A 153 11.10 17.82 -17.56
N ASN A 154 11.44 17.62 -16.28
CA ASN A 154 12.07 16.37 -15.84
C ASN A 154 11.04 15.23 -15.77
N PRO A 155 11.14 14.19 -16.65
CA PRO A 155 10.15 13.11 -16.71
C PRO A 155 10.09 12.27 -15.43
N ALA A 156 11.22 12.13 -14.72
CA ALA A 156 11.25 11.36 -13.47
C ALA A 156 10.46 12.06 -12.37
N LEU A 157 10.51 13.40 -12.31
CA LEU A 157 9.70 14.19 -11.37
C LEU A 157 8.23 14.14 -11.74
N ALA A 158 7.89 14.27 -13.02
CA ALA A 158 6.52 14.17 -13.50
C ALA A 158 5.92 12.78 -13.18
N ASN A 159 6.67 11.70 -13.40
CA ASN A 159 6.27 10.34 -13.06
C ASN A 159 6.06 10.16 -11.55
N LEU A 160 6.98 10.68 -10.71
CA LEU A 160 6.82 10.62 -9.26
C LEU A 160 5.61 11.43 -8.80
N LYS A 161 5.41 12.64 -9.35
CA LYS A 161 4.23 13.48 -9.05
C LYS A 161 2.94 12.77 -9.40
N ALA A 162 2.85 12.17 -10.58
CA ALA A 162 1.70 11.38 -11.02
C ALA A 162 1.40 10.21 -10.06
N ALA A 163 2.43 9.50 -9.61
CA ALA A 163 2.26 8.41 -8.64
C ALA A 163 1.72 8.90 -7.28
N VAL A 164 2.17 10.07 -6.81
CA VAL A 164 1.68 10.68 -5.56
C VAL A 164 0.24 11.16 -5.72
N LEU A 165 -0.09 11.85 -6.82
CA LEU A 165 -1.44 12.33 -7.13
C LEU A 165 -2.43 11.17 -7.23
N GLY A 166 -2.08 10.11 -7.94
CA GLY A 166 -2.91 8.89 -8.01
C GLY A 166 -3.08 8.20 -6.63
N ARG A 167 -2.18 8.44 -5.68
CA ARG A 167 -2.31 7.93 -4.32
C ARG A 167 -3.36 8.67 -3.50
N ILE A 168 -3.59 9.94 -3.78
CA ILE A 168 -4.57 10.80 -3.07
C ILE A 168 -5.87 11.00 -3.87
N GLY A 169 -6.02 10.28 -4.99
CA GLY A 169 -7.26 10.32 -5.78
C GLY A 169 -7.32 11.42 -6.84
N GLU A 170 -6.24 12.18 -7.05
CA GLU A 170 -6.14 13.17 -8.15
C GLU A 170 -5.75 12.47 -9.45
N TYR A 171 -6.67 11.68 -9.99
CA TYR A 171 -6.37 10.78 -11.11
C TYR A 171 -6.23 11.50 -12.44
N GLU A 172 -7.04 12.54 -12.71
CA GLU A 172 -6.98 13.29 -13.97
C GLU A 172 -5.63 14.01 -14.11
N ASP A 173 -5.18 14.68 -13.05
CA ASP A 173 -3.86 15.31 -13.04
C ASP A 173 -2.72 14.28 -13.21
N ALA A 174 -2.88 13.10 -12.61
CA ALA A 174 -1.92 12.01 -12.78
C ALA A 174 -1.88 11.49 -14.22
N LEU A 175 -3.05 11.34 -14.86
CA LEU A 175 -3.18 10.90 -16.24
C LEU A 175 -2.53 11.90 -17.20
N ASP A 176 -2.76 13.19 -17.03
CA ASP A 176 -2.15 14.25 -17.83
C ASP A 176 -0.62 14.25 -17.72
N LEU A 177 -0.10 14.01 -16.51
CA LEU A 177 1.35 13.91 -16.32
C LEU A 177 1.94 12.69 -17.01
N TYR A 178 1.31 11.51 -16.88
CA TYR A 178 1.77 10.31 -17.58
C TYR A 178 1.72 10.47 -19.09
N ALA A 179 0.62 11.04 -19.65
CA ALA A 179 0.48 11.28 -21.08
C ALA A 179 1.62 12.16 -21.61
N ARG A 180 1.92 13.28 -20.94
CA ARG A 180 3.03 14.16 -21.32
C ARG A 180 4.41 13.49 -21.27
N VAL A 181 4.63 12.61 -20.28
CA VAL A 181 5.88 11.83 -20.19
C VAL A 181 5.98 10.88 -21.37
N LEU A 182 4.90 10.17 -21.71
CA LEU A 182 4.86 9.18 -22.79
C LEU A 182 4.92 9.79 -24.18
N GLU A 183 4.39 11.01 -24.39
CA GLU A 183 4.55 11.78 -25.63
C GLU A 183 6.03 12.07 -25.93
N ARG A 184 6.80 12.44 -24.89
CA ARG A 184 8.23 12.76 -25.03
C ARG A 184 9.13 11.53 -25.03
N GLN A 185 8.75 10.51 -24.29
CA GLN A 185 9.54 9.28 -24.08
C GLN A 185 8.64 8.04 -24.17
N PRO A 186 8.22 7.64 -25.40
CA PRO A 186 7.26 6.54 -25.60
C PRO A 186 7.83 5.15 -25.28
N ALA A 187 9.16 4.97 -25.22
CA ALA A 187 9.81 3.71 -24.93
C ALA A 187 10.04 3.48 -23.41
N GLN A 188 9.00 3.72 -22.60
CA GLN A 188 9.05 3.59 -21.14
C GLN A 188 7.98 2.58 -20.65
N PRO A 189 8.25 1.26 -20.63
CA PRO A 189 7.25 0.24 -20.33
C PRO A 189 6.63 0.42 -18.93
N LYS A 190 7.43 0.79 -17.92
CA LYS A 190 6.94 1.04 -16.55
C LYS A 190 6.02 2.25 -16.44
N VAL A 191 6.23 3.27 -17.27
CA VAL A 191 5.33 4.45 -17.30
C VAL A 191 4.02 4.07 -18.00
N TRP A 192 4.08 3.31 -19.10
CA TRP A 192 2.87 2.75 -19.73
C TRP A 192 2.05 1.90 -18.77
N MET A 193 2.71 1.04 -17.98
CA MET A 193 2.03 0.26 -16.94
C MET A 193 1.35 1.16 -15.90
N SER A 194 2.06 2.16 -15.39
CA SER A 194 1.51 3.09 -14.38
C SER A 194 0.34 3.91 -14.93
N TYR A 195 0.44 4.33 -16.18
CA TYR A 195 -0.65 5.00 -16.92
C TYR A 195 -1.86 4.09 -17.05
N GLY A 196 -1.65 2.82 -17.45
CA GLY A 196 -2.70 1.81 -17.50
C GLY A 196 -3.39 1.59 -16.15
N HIS A 197 -2.64 1.59 -15.05
CA HIS A 197 -3.20 1.49 -13.69
C HIS A 197 -4.10 2.70 -13.34
N ALA A 198 -3.68 3.91 -13.72
CA ALA A 198 -4.49 5.12 -13.50
C ALA A 198 -5.77 5.10 -14.36
N LEU A 199 -5.65 4.76 -15.64
CA LEU A 199 -6.78 4.61 -16.57
C LEU A 199 -7.81 3.58 -16.09
N LYS A 200 -7.32 2.39 -15.64
CA LYS A 200 -8.17 1.38 -15.02
C LYS A 200 -8.95 1.93 -13.83
N THR A 201 -8.28 2.68 -12.98
CA THR A 201 -8.87 3.22 -11.73
C THR A 201 -10.04 4.16 -12.03
N VAL A 202 -9.91 5.03 -13.04
CA VAL A 202 -10.99 5.92 -13.47
C VAL A 202 -12.02 5.25 -14.40
N GLY A 203 -11.83 3.99 -14.77
CA GLY A 203 -12.78 3.21 -15.58
C GLY A 203 -12.56 3.33 -17.10
N ARG A 204 -11.48 3.97 -17.56
CA ARG A 204 -11.09 4.07 -18.99
C ARG A 204 -10.43 2.75 -19.44
N GLN A 205 -11.24 1.69 -19.52
CA GLN A 205 -10.74 0.32 -19.69
C GLN A 205 -10.09 0.07 -21.05
N GLY A 206 -10.68 0.58 -22.14
CA GLY A 206 -10.09 0.44 -23.48
C GLY A 206 -8.68 1.03 -23.54
N ASP A 207 -8.53 2.23 -23.00
CA ASP A 207 -7.24 2.92 -22.95
C ASP A 207 -6.25 2.19 -22.02
N ALA A 208 -6.73 1.62 -20.92
CA ALA A 208 -5.89 0.82 -20.02
C ALA A 208 -5.36 -0.46 -20.71
N VAL A 209 -6.20 -1.14 -21.49
CA VAL A 209 -5.78 -2.30 -22.30
C VAL A 209 -4.70 -1.89 -23.30
N GLU A 210 -4.90 -0.77 -24.02
CA GLU A 210 -3.91 -0.27 -24.97
C GLU A 210 -2.58 0.07 -24.28
N ALA A 211 -2.62 0.76 -23.13
CA ALA A 211 -1.43 1.10 -22.37
C ALA A 211 -0.65 -0.14 -21.92
N TYR A 212 -1.34 -1.18 -21.42
CA TYR A 212 -0.71 -2.44 -21.04
C TYR A 212 -0.14 -3.19 -22.26
N ARG A 213 -0.85 -3.23 -23.38
CA ARG A 213 -0.35 -3.83 -24.63
C ARG A 213 0.89 -3.11 -25.16
N ARG A 214 0.96 -1.78 -25.03
CA ARG A 214 2.17 -1.00 -25.34
C ARG A 214 3.34 -1.37 -24.44
N ALA A 215 3.11 -1.51 -23.14
CA ALA A 215 4.15 -1.95 -22.20
C ALA A 215 4.67 -3.36 -22.53
N ILE A 216 3.76 -4.32 -22.82
CA ILE A 216 4.11 -5.69 -23.23
C ILE A 216 4.94 -5.70 -24.53
N ALA A 217 4.56 -4.90 -25.52
CA ALA A 217 5.28 -4.80 -26.78
C ALA A 217 6.71 -4.26 -26.61
N LEU A 218 6.94 -3.38 -25.63
CA LEU A 218 8.27 -2.85 -25.30
C LEU A 218 9.10 -3.82 -24.47
N GLU A 219 8.49 -4.56 -23.56
CA GLU A 219 9.17 -5.48 -22.65
C GLU A 219 8.29 -6.73 -22.41
N PRO A 220 8.34 -7.73 -23.33
CA PRO A 220 7.48 -8.93 -23.28
C PRO A 220 7.66 -9.79 -22.03
N GLY A 221 8.82 -9.74 -21.38
CA GLY A 221 9.10 -10.45 -20.13
C GLY A 221 8.55 -9.80 -18.88
N MET A 222 7.94 -8.61 -18.97
CA MET A 222 7.42 -7.88 -17.83
C MET A 222 6.11 -8.50 -17.32
N GLY A 223 6.23 -9.49 -16.43
CA GLY A 223 5.12 -10.31 -15.95
C GLY A 223 4.05 -9.48 -15.21
N GLU A 224 4.44 -8.42 -14.50
CA GLU A 224 3.50 -7.54 -13.80
C GLU A 224 2.48 -6.91 -14.76
N VAL A 225 2.87 -6.61 -16.01
CA VAL A 225 1.95 -6.05 -17.01
C VAL A 225 0.97 -7.09 -17.51
N TRP A 226 1.44 -8.32 -17.78
CA TRP A 226 0.56 -9.44 -18.15
C TRP A 226 -0.48 -9.71 -17.06
N TRP A 227 -0.04 -9.74 -15.80
CA TRP A 227 -0.98 -9.86 -14.68
C TRP A 227 -1.96 -8.68 -14.58
N SER A 228 -1.48 -7.45 -14.80
CA SER A 228 -2.32 -6.26 -14.77
C SER A 228 -3.42 -6.31 -15.84
N LEU A 229 -3.08 -6.80 -17.04
CA LEU A 229 -4.02 -7.02 -18.13
C LEU A 229 -5.02 -8.15 -17.80
N ALA A 230 -4.55 -9.29 -17.27
CA ALA A 230 -5.38 -10.40 -16.80
C ALA A 230 -6.38 -9.95 -15.70
N ASN A 231 -5.91 -9.10 -14.81
CA ASN A 231 -6.69 -8.60 -13.67
C ASN A 231 -7.76 -7.55 -14.04
N LEU A 232 -7.83 -7.12 -15.31
CA LEU A 232 -9.00 -6.40 -15.85
C LEU A 232 -10.24 -7.30 -15.94
N LYS A 233 -10.07 -8.63 -16.03
CA LYS A 233 -11.15 -9.65 -16.07
C LYS A 233 -12.15 -9.49 -17.22
N ARG A 234 -11.78 -8.73 -18.24
CA ARG A 234 -12.54 -8.48 -19.47
C ARG A 234 -11.75 -8.81 -20.73
N VAL A 235 -10.45 -9.03 -20.58
CA VAL A 235 -9.57 -9.40 -21.67
C VAL A 235 -9.50 -10.91 -21.69
N THR A 236 -9.94 -11.51 -22.80
CA THR A 236 -9.68 -12.91 -23.08
C THR A 236 -8.36 -12.99 -23.84
N PHE A 237 -7.41 -13.76 -23.31
CA PHE A 237 -6.15 -14.00 -23.96
C PHE A 237 -6.32 -15.02 -25.09
N ASP A 238 -5.73 -14.74 -26.23
CA ASP A 238 -5.69 -15.69 -27.34
C ASP A 238 -4.52 -16.68 -27.22
N ALA A 239 -4.41 -17.61 -28.16
CA ALA A 239 -3.36 -18.60 -28.16
C ALA A 239 -1.95 -17.99 -28.30
N ALA A 240 -1.84 -16.84 -29.00
CA ALA A 240 -0.56 -16.13 -29.15
C ALA A 240 -0.12 -15.48 -27.84
N ASP A 241 -1.06 -14.90 -27.08
CA ASP A 241 -0.80 -14.34 -25.76
C ASP A 241 -0.31 -15.43 -24.78
N ILE A 242 -1.02 -16.57 -24.76
CA ILE A 242 -0.66 -17.72 -23.91
C ILE A 242 0.74 -18.24 -24.29
N ALA A 243 1.03 -18.41 -25.58
CA ALA A 243 2.35 -18.85 -26.04
C ALA A 243 3.45 -17.82 -25.69
N ALA A 244 3.17 -16.52 -25.79
CA ALA A 244 4.10 -15.48 -25.40
C ALA A 244 4.45 -15.52 -23.91
N MET A 245 3.44 -15.68 -23.03
CA MET A 245 3.65 -15.83 -21.60
C MET A 245 4.42 -17.10 -21.23
N GLN A 246 4.14 -18.23 -21.92
CA GLN A 246 4.87 -19.49 -21.75
C GLN A 246 6.33 -19.36 -22.19
N GLY A 247 6.57 -18.77 -23.38
CA GLY A 247 7.93 -18.52 -23.86
C GLY A 247 8.74 -17.57 -22.96
N ALA A 248 8.07 -16.58 -22.33
CA ALA A 248 8.72 -15.72 -21.35
C ALA A 248 9.15 -16.49 -20.08
N LEU A 249 8.37 -17.49 -19.64
CA LEU A 249 8.72 -18.34 -18.50
C LEU A 249 9.95 -19.23 -18.75
N GLU A 250 10.29 -19.49 -20.01
CA GLU A 250 11.47 -20.31 -20.40
C GLU A 250 12.78 -19.49 -20.37
N GLN A 251 12.71 -18.16 -20.23
CA GLN A 251 13.91 -17.30 -20.21
C GLN A 251 14.69 -17.49 -18.90
N ASP A 252 15.99 -17.71 -19.01
CA ASP A 252 16.88 -17.94 -17.86
C ASP A 252 17.07 -16.69 -17.00
N ASP A 253 17.02 -15.51 -17.60
CA ASP A 253 17.23 -14.20 -16.95
C ASP A 253 15.93 -13.56 -16.43
N LEU A 254 14.80 -14.26 -16.54
CA LEU A 254 13.52 -13.77 -16.05
C LEU A 254 13.55 -13.58 -14.52
N SER A 255 13.19 -12.39 -14.05
CA SER A 255 13.15 -12.10 -12.61
C SER A 255 12.15 -13.00 -11.89
N ALA A 256 12.40 -13.26 -10.60
CA ALA A 256 11.45 -14.01 -9.77
C ALA A 256 10.10 -13.30 -9.66
N ASP A 257 10.10 -11.97 -9.65
CA ASP A 257 8.86 -11.16 -9.62
C ASP A 257 8.07 -11.32 -10.92
N ASP A 258 8.70 -11.25 -12.09
CA ASP A 258 8.00 -11.45 -13.37
C ASP A 258 7.50 -12.87 -13.51
N ARG A 259 8.27 -13.84 -13.05
CA ARG A 259 7.94 -15.27 -13.14
C ARG A 259 6.62 -15.59 -12.41
N PHE A 260 6.46 -15.18 -11.15
CA PHE A 260 5.20 -15.47 -10.46
C PHE A 260 4.02 -14.67 -11.03
N HIS A 261 4.22 -13.45 -11.52
CA HIS A 261 3.16 -12.68 -12.19
C HIS A 261 2.67 -13.37 -13.47
N LEU A 262 3.59 -13.93 -14.28
CA LEU A 262 3.23 -14.71 -15.46
C LEU A 262 2.43 -15.97 -15.09
N HIS A 263 2.79 -16.64 -14.00
CA HIS A 263 2.00 -17.76 -13.52
C HIS A 263 0.57 -17.35 -13.14
N PHE A 264 0.37 -16.23 -12.45
CA PHE A 264 -0.97 -15.71 -12.15
C PHE A 264 -1.73 -15.33 -13.43
N ALA A 265 -1.07 -14.72 -14.42
CA ALA A 265 -1.68 -14.35 -15.69
C ALA A 265 -2.11 -15.60 -16.50
N LEU A 266 -1.23 -16.60 -16.60
CA LEU A 266 -1.53 -17.89 -17.25
C LEU A 266 -2.66 -18.65 -16.51
N GLY A 267 -2.64 -18.65 -15.17
CA GLY A 267 -3.73 -19.22 -14.38
C GLY A 267 -5.08 -18.64 -14.77
N LYS A 268 -5.15 -17.31 -14.96
CA LYS A 268 -6.39 -16.63 -15.41
C LYS A 268 -6.72 -16.95 -16.87
N ALA A 269 -5.74 -16.93 -17.78
CA ALA A 269 -5.96 -17.23 -19.19
C ALA A 269 -6.52 -18.65 -19.40
N LEU A 270 -5.96 -19.64 -18.70
CA LEU A 270 -6.40 -21.04 -18.76
C LEU A 270 -7.76 -21.27 -18.07
N GLU A 271 -8.05 -20.51 -16.99
CA GLU A 271 -9.40 -20.48 -16.39
C GLU A 271 -10.44 -20.02 -17.41
N ASP A 272 -10.16 -18.97 -18.16
CA ASP A 272 -11.07 -18.45 -19.20
C ASP A 272 -11.23 -19.43 -20.38
N ALA A 273 -10.19 -20.22 -20.65
CA ALA A 273 -10.24 -21.32 -21.64
C ALA A 273 -10.94 -22.60 -21.12
N GLY A 274 -11.31 -22.65 -19.83
CA GLY A 274 -11.96 -23.82 -19.21
C GLY A 274 -11.00 -24.94 -18.81
N ASP A 275 -9.68 -24.76 -18.96
CA ASP A 275 -8.68 -25.72 -18.48
C ASP A 275 -8.36 -25.46 -17.01
N TYR A 276 -9.25 -25.91 -16.14
CA TYR A 276 -9.14 -25.67 -14.69
C TYR A 276 -7.96 -26.37 -14.03
N ALA A 277 -7.53 -27.54 -14.59
CA ALA A 277 -6.40 -28.27 -14.06
C ALA A 277 -5.07 -27.52 -14.30
N ALA A 278 -4.81 -27.11 -15.54
CA ALA A 278 -3.64 -26.30 -15.88
C ALA A 278 -3.70 -24.92 -15.19
N SER A 279 -4.88 -24.30 -15.14
CA SER A 279 -5.12 -23.06 -14.41
C SER A 279 -4.71 -23.17 -12.94
N PHE A 280 -5.17 -24.21 -12.22
CA PHE A 280 -4.81 -24.43 -10.83
C PHE A 280 -3.31 -24.66 -10.65
N ALA A 281 -2.70 -25.45 -11.54
CA ALA A 281 -1.24 -25.68 -11.49
C ALA A 281 -0.45 -24.39 -11.59
N HIS A 282 -0.83 -23.47 -12.47
CA HIS A 282 -0.19 -22.16 -12.59
C HIS A 282 -0.45 -21.28 -11.35
N TYR A 283 -1.67 -21.20 -10.85
CA TYR A 283 -1.96 -20.48 -9.61
C TYR A 283 -1.15 -21.03 -8.43
N ALA A 284 -1.06 -22.36 -8.29
CA ALA A 284 -0.29 -22.99 -7.21
C ALA A 284 1.22 -22.66 -7.32
N GLN A 285 1.80 -22.70 -8.53
CA GLN A 285 3.20 -22.35 -8.75
C GLN A 285 3.48 -20.87 -8.44
N GLY A 286 2.64 -19.95 -8.94
CA GLY A 286 2.76 -18.53 -8.67
C GLY A 286 2.66 -18.21 -7.18
N ASN A 287 1.71 -18.84 -6.49
CA ASN A 287 1.54 -18.70 -5.04
C ASN A 287 2.75 -19.26 -4.28
N ALA A 288 3.25 -20.46 -4.60
CA ALA A 288 4.40 -21.06 -3.94
C ALA A 288 5.66 -20.19 -4.09
N GLN A 289 5.92 -19.67 -5.29
CA GLN A 289 7.04 -18.75 -5.54
C GLN A 289 6.88 -17.47 -4.71
N ARG A 290 5.69 -16.86 -4.72
CA ARG A 290 5.45 -15.65 -3.95
C ARG A 290 5.53 -15.90 -2.45
N ARG A 291 5.01 -17.04 -1.96
CA ARG A 291 5.09 -17.44 -0.54
C ARG A 291 6.54 -17.54 -0.05
N ALA A 292 7.43 -18.07 -0.87
CA ALA A 292 8.87 -18.15 -0.56
C ALA A 292 9.55 -16.77 -0.43
N MET A 293 9.00 -15.73 -1.07
CA MET A 293 9.56 -14.38 -1.07
C MET A 293 8.98 -13.49 0.04
N VAL A 294 7.86 -13.86 0.65
CA VAL A 294 7.20 -13.07 1.68
C VAL A 294 7.39 -13.71 3.06
N ARG A 295 7.60 -12.85 4.06
CA ARG A 295 7.59 -13.31 5.44
C ARG A 295 6.16 -13.29 5.97
N TYR A 296 5.65 -14.44 6.36
CA TYR A 296 4.36 -14.60 7.01
C TYR A 296 4.47 -15.61 8.13
N ASP A 297 3.89 -15.29 9.28
CA ASP A 297 3.79 -16.16 10.44
C ASP A 297 2.31 -16.56 10.60
N PRO A 298 1.94 -17.82 10.35
CA PRO A 298 0.55 -18.27 10.44
C PRO A 298 -0.04 -18.19 11.84
N ASP A 299 0.79 -18.18 12.90
CA ASP A 299 0.35 -18.09 14.28
C ASP A 299 0.02 -16.64 14.71
N GLU A 300 0.44 -15.64 13.92
CA GLU A 300 0.25 -14.22 14.27
C GLU A 300 -1.22 -13.86 14.40
N ILE A 301 -2.10 -14.39 13.51
CA ILE A 301 -3.54 -14.10 13.56
C ILE A 301 -4.20 -14.69 14.80
N ALA A 302 -3.93 -15.96 15.12
CA ALA A 302 -4.49 -16.63 16.30
C ALA A 302 -4.04 -15.96 17.60
N THR A 303 -2.76 -15.60 17.66
CA THR A 303 -2.17 -14.85 18.79
C THR A 303 -2.87 -13.49 18.96
N HIS A 304 -3.02 -12.74 17.87
CA HIS A 304 -3.69 -11.43 17.90
C HIS A 304 -5.15 -11.54 18.37
N VAL A 305 -5.90 -12.52 17.84
CA VAL A 305 -7.31 -12.76 18.23
C VAL A 305 -7.41 -13.12 19.72
N THR A 306 -6.54 -14.00 20.22
CA THR A 306 -6.50 -14.39 21.64
C THR A 306 -6.21 -13.20 22.55
N ARG A 307 -5.19 -12.39 22.24
CA ARG A 307 -4.83 -11.19 22.99
C ARG A 307 -5.94 -10.14 22.94
N SER A 308 -6.55 -9.93 21.78
CA SER A 308 -7.69 -9.02 21.63
C SER A 308 -8.90 -9.47 22.43
N ALA A 309 -9.21 -10.77 22.44
CA ALA A 309 -10.32 -11.31 23.21
C ALA A 309 -10.09 -11.17 24.74
N ALA A 310 -8.86 -11.34 25.19
CA ALA A 310 -8.50 -11.12 26.58
C ALA A 310 -8.64 -9.66 27.03
N LEU A 311 -8.30 -8.71 26.15
CA LEU A 311 -8.34 -7.28 26.45
C LEU A 311 -9.76 -6.69 26.33
N PHE A 312 -10.41 -6.89 25.19
CA PHE A 312 -11.66 -6.23 24.84
C PHE A 312 -12.86 -6.96 25.43
N THR A 313 -13.08 -6.79 26.73
CA THR A 313 -14.25 -7.31 27.44
C THR A 313 -15.37 -6.28 27.54
N PRO A 314 -16.62 -6.68 27.89
CA PRO A 314 -17.67 -5.70 28.21
C PRO A 314 -17.26 -4.70 29.28
N ALA A 315 -16.52 -5.15 30.30
CA ALA A 315 -16.01 -4.27 31.37
C ALA A 315 -14.97 -3.27 30.85
N PHE A 316 -14.10 -3.67 29.89
CA PHE A 316 -13.15 -2.77 29.26
C PHE A 316 -13.84 -1.57 28.63
N PHE A 317 -14.88 -1.81 27.83
CA PHE A 317 -15.63 -0.75 27.14
C PHE A 317 -16.50 0.06 28.11
N ALA A 318 -17.12 -0.57 29.11
CA ALA A 318 -17.91 0.10 30.12
C ALA A 318 -17.07 1.12 30.93
N ALA A 319 -15.84 0.76 31.29
CA ALA A 319 -14.92 1.65 32.03
C ALA A 319 -14.41 2.83 31.17
N ARG A 320 -14.58 2.79 29.84
CA ARG A 320 -14.10 3.80 28.88
C ARG A 320 -15.23 4.51 28.13
N GLN A 321 -16.43 4.54 28.72
CA GLN A 321 -17.51 5.33 28.17
C GLN A 321 -17.15 6.81 28.10
N GLY A 322 -17.41 7.44 26.94
CA GLY A 322 -17.06 8.85 26.70
C GLY A 322 -15.60 9.08 26.24
N TYR A 323 -14.81 8.02 26.08
CA TYR A 323 -13.48 8.14 25.47
C TYR A 323 -13.60 8.35 23.94
N GLY A 324 -12.51 8.87 23.36
CA GLY A 324 -12.38 9.05 21.92
C GLY A 324 -13.06 10.30 21.36
N CYS A 325 -12.94 10.48 20.05
CA CYS A 325 -13.58 11.57 19.31
C CYS A 325 -15.04 11.17 18.99
N PRO A 326 -16.05 11.96 19.38
CA PRO A 326 -17.45 11.56 19.30
C PRO A 326 -18.09 11.79 17.91
N THR A 327 -17.31 11.98 16.84
CA THR A 327 -17.82 12.15 15.49
C THR A 327 -18.45 10.86 14.95
N PRO A 328 -19.58 10.92 14.23
CA PRO A 328 -20.17 9.78 13.55
C PRO A 328 -19.70 9.63 12.09
N ASP A 329 -18.84 10.52 11.59
CA ASP A 329 -18.51 10.65 10.17
C ASP A 329 -17.92 9.39 9.52
N PRO A 330 -17.03 8.60 10.18
CA PRO A 330 -16.43 7.44 9.55
C PRO A 330 -17.37 6.24 9.48
N ILE A 331 -17.43 5.61 8.30
CA ILE A 331 -18.05 4.31 8.07
C ILE A 331 -16.94 3.32 7.69
N PHE A 332 -16.65 2.36 8.57
CA PHE A 332 -15.64 1.33 8.30
C PHE A 332 -16.28 0.12 7.62
N ILE A 333 -15.74 -0.28 6.47
CA ILE A 333 -16.10 -1.55 5.81
C ILE A 333 -14.90 -2.48 5.91
N LEU A 334 -15.09 -3.58 6.62
CA LEU A 334 -14.05 -4.56 6.91
C LEU A 334 -14.50 -5.98 6.55
N GLY A 335 -13.66 -7.00 6.76
CA GLY A 335 -13.92 -8.39 6.45
C GLY A 335 -12.74 -9.06 5.79
N MET A 336 -12.96 -10.21 5.15
CA MET A 336 -11.93 -10.81 4.29
C MET A 336 -11.79 -10.03 2.98
N PRO A 337 -10.60 -9.91 2.39
CA PRO A 337 -10.48 -9.47 1.00
C PRO A 337 -11.34 -10.36 0.10
N ARG A 338 -11.90 -9.84 -0.98
CA ARG A 338 -12.79 -10.57 -1.92
C ARG A 338 -14.15 -11.03 -1.34
N ALA A 339 -14.52 -10.55 -0.17
CA ALA A 339 -15.83 -10.83 0.45
C ALA A 339 -16.98 -9.93 -0.06
N GLY A 340 -16.74 -9.04 -1.01
CA GLY A 340 -17.76 -8.11 -1.51
C GLY A 340 -17.71 -6.71 -0.89
N SER A 341 -16.68 -6.38 -0.11
CA SER A 341 -16.52 -5.07 0.54
C SER A 341 -16.52 -3.89 -0.45
N THR A 342 -15.98 -4.06 -1.66
CA THR A 342 -16.01 -3.03 -2.70
C THR A 342 -17.44 -2.83 -3.27
N LEU A 343 -18.26 -3.88 -3.32
CA LEU A 343 -19.65 -3.76 -3.72
C LEU A 343 -20.44 -2.93 -2.71
N ILE A 344 -20.27 -3.22 -1.42
CA ILE A 344 -20.90 -2.46 -0.33
C ILE A 344 -20.42 -1.00 -0.35
N GLU A 345 -19.13 -0.78 -0.56
CA GLU A 345 -18.55 0.56 -0.72
C GLU A 345 -19.21 1.33 -1.88
N GLN A 346 -19.36 0.72 -3.06
CA GLN A 346 -19.99 1.37 -4.21
C GLN A 346 -21.48 1.66 -3.97
N ILE A 347 -22.22 0.72 -3.39
CA ILE A 347 -23.62 0.93 -3.00
C ILE A 347 -23.74 2.16 -2.11
N LEU A 348 -22.97 2.24 -1.03
CA LEU A 348 -23.01 3.34 -0.09
C LEU A 348 -22.47 4.66 -0.66
N ALA A 349 -21.40 4.60 -1.47
CA ALA A 349 -20.83 5.78 -2.12
C ALA A 349 -21.71 6.36 -3.23
N SER A 350 -22.80 5.66 -3.61
CA SER A 350 -23.83 6.20 -4.50
C SER A 350 -24.89 7.01 -3.75
N HIS A 351 -24.87 7.01 -2.42
CA HIS A 351 -25.76 7.82 -1.57
C HIS A 351 -25.24 9.24 -1.48
N SER A 352 -26.12 10.25 -1.60
CA SER A 352 -25.77 11.67 -1.64
C SER A 352 -25.03 12.18 -0.39
N LEU A 353 -25.21 11.54 0.77
CA LEU A 353 -24.59 11.91 2.04
C LEU A 353 -23.29 11.13 2.35
N VAL A 354 -22.83 10.25 1.46
CA VAL A 354 -21.71 9.35 1.76
C VAL A 354 -20.62 9.48 0.69
N GLU A 355 -19.43 9.85 1.11
CA GLU A 355 -18.26 9.84 0.24
C GLU A 355 -17.50 8.52 0.30
N GLY A 356 -17.31 7.87 -0.83
CA GLY A 356 -16.40 6.75 -0.94
C GLY A 356 -14.96 7.23 -1.06
N THR A 357 -14.06 6.74 -0.23
CA THR A 357 -12.63 7.05 -0.36
C THR A 357 -11.86 5.87 -0.98
N MET A 358 -11.03 5.17 -0.22
CA MET A 358 -10.25 4.02 -0.67
C MET A 358 -9.86 3.14 0.54
N GLU A 359 -8.92 2.23 0.34
CA GLU A 359 -8.26 1.49 1.43
C GLU A 359 -7.29 2.42 2.15
N LEU A 360 -7.73 3.01 3.28
CA LEU A 360 -6.95 4.00 4.03
C LEU A 360 -5.95 3.28 4.95
N PRO A 361 -4.65 3.61 4.84
CA PRO A 361 -3.61 2.96 5.65
C PRO A 361 -3.48 3.56 7.05
N ASP A 362 -4.25 4.59 7.38
CA ASP A 362 -4.03 5.46 8.54
C ASP A 362 -4.30 4.75 9.86
N LEU A 363 -5.39 3.99 9.96
CA LEU A 363 -5.70 3.22 11.16
C LEU A 363 -4.65 2.13 11.44
N PRO A 364 -4.25 1.26 10.48
CA PRO A 364 -3.14 0.33 10.67
C PRO A 364 -1.81 1.01 11.04
N GLN A 365 -1.52 2.21 10.51
CA GLN A 365 -0.32 2.95 10.88
C GLN A 365 -0.35 3.46 12.32
N ILE A 366 -1.50 3.94 12.79
CA ILE A 366 -1.70 4.33 14.20
C ILE A 366 -1.48 3.10 15.10
N ALA A 367 -2.10 1.96 14.78
CA ALA A 367 -1.93 0.71 15.53
C ALA A 367 -0.47 0.24 15.56
N ALA A 368 0.22 0.28 14.42
CA ALA A 368 1.64 -0.08 14.34
C ALA A 368 2.54 0.85 15.15
N ARG A 369 2.25 2.15 15.19
CA ARG A 369 2.96 3.12 16.02
C ARG A 369 2.77 2.85 17.50
N LEU A 370 1.54 2.60 17.94
CA LEU A 370 1.22 2.26 19.32
C LEU A 370 1.88 0.95 19.77
N GLY A 371 1.94 -0.05 18.90
CA GLY A 371 2.62 -1.32 19.16
C GLY A 371 4.13 -1.24 19.30
N GLY A 372 4.73 -0.10 18.97
CA GLY A 372 6.16 0.14 19.05
C GLY A 372 6.97 -0.56 17.96
N ARG A 373 8.29 -0.33 17.94
CA ARG A 373 9.20 -1.00 17.02
C ARG A 373 9.45 -2.42 17.53
N LYS A 374 9.11 -3.42 16.73
CA LYS A 374 9.59 -4.78 16.92
C LYS A 374 11.13 -4.78 16.74
N LEU A 375 11.88 -4.83 17.84
CA LEU A 375 13.19 -5.46 17.80
C LEU A 375 12.95 -6.93 17.49
N ARG A 376 13.87 -7.61 16.78
CA ARG A 376 13.70 -9.01 16.31
C ARG A 376 13.28 -10.04 17.38
N SER A 377 13.26 -9.65 18.64
CA SER A 377 12.99 -10.50 19.82
C SER A 377 11.89 -9.97 20.75
N GLN A 378 11.18 -8.90 20.39
CA GLN A 378 10.13 -8.34 21.27
C GLN A 378 8.77 -8.39 20.56
N ASP A 379 7.76 -8.89 21.29
CA ASP A 379 6.37 -8.83 20.86
C ASP A 379 5.88 -7.38 20.78
N SER A 380 4.94 -7.13 19.86
CA SER A 380 4.27 -5.84 19.78
C SER A 380 3.47 -5.58 21.08
N ALA A 381 3.54 -4.36 21.61
CA ALA A 381 2.70 -3.96 22.74
C ALA A 381 1.22 -3.81 22.38
N TYR A 382 0.87 -3.88 21.09
CA TYR A 382 -0.51 -3.84 20.60
C TYR A 382 -1.11 -5.26 20.60
N PRO A 383 -2.36 -5.48 21.09
CA PRO A 383 -3.33 -4.46 21.47
C PRO A 383 -3.27 -3.98 22.92
N GLU A 384 -2.52 -4.60 23.82
CA GLU A 384 -2.57 -4.35 25.28
C GLU A 384 -2.27 -2.90 25.66
N ILE A 385 -1.41 -2.21 24.91
CA ILE A 385 -1.10 -0.78 25.10
C ILE A 385 -2.37 0.11 25.14
N LEU A 386 -3.45 -0.35 24.51
CA LEU A 386 -4.73 0.40 24.50
C LEU A 386 -5.40 0.47 25.87
N ALA A 387 -5.01 -0.42 26.80
CA ALA A 387 -5.50 -0.37 28.18
C ALA A 387 -4.97 0.83 28.96
N ASP A 388 -3.77 1.31 28.60
CA ASP A 388 -3.07 2.38 29.29
C ASP A 388 -3.40 3.77 28.77
N LEU A 389 -4.16 3.88 27.67
CA LEU A 389 -4.52 5.16 27.06
C LEU A 389 -5.56 5.90 27.92
N SER A 390 -5.29 7.16 28.20
CA SER A 390 -6.24 8.10 28.80
C SER A 390 -7.35 8.51 27.82
N ALA A 391 -8.43 9.08 28.34
CA ALA A 391 -9.51 9.64 27.52
C ALA A 391 -9.01 10.71 26.54
N GLN A 392 -8.08 11.55 26.97
CA GLN A 392 -7.49 12.60 26.15
C GLN A 392 -6.65 12.03 25.01
N GLU A 393 -5.83 11.00 25.27
CA GLU A 393 -5.04 10.32 24.24
C GLU A 393 -5.93 9.61 23.22
N CYS A 394 -7.00 8.96 23.66
CA CYS A 394 -7.97 8.34 22.76
C CYS A 394 -8.67 9.39 21.87
N ALA A 395 -9.04 10.54 22.41
CA ALA A 395 -9.64 11.62 21.64
C ALA A 395 -8.63 12.18 20.60
N ALA A 396 -7.39 12.45 21.02
CA ALA A 396 -6.34 12.92 20.14
C ALA A 396 -6.00 11.94 18.99
N LEU A 397 -6.03 10.62 19.24
CA LEU A 397 -5.86 9.59 18.20
C LEU A 397 -7.02 9.58 17.21
N GLY A 398 -8.25 9.79 17.69
CA GLY A 398 -9.42 9.94 16.83
C GLY A 398 -9.33 11.19 15.93
N GLU A 399 -8.94 12.32 16.50
CA GLU A 399 -8.71 13.57 15.76
C GLU A 399 -7.57 13.43 14.74
N GLU A 400 -6.46 12.79 15.14
CA GLU A 400 -5.35 12.49 14.24
C GLU A 400 -5.81 11.65 13.04
N TYR A 401 -6.62 10.61 13.27
CA TYR A 401 -7.15 9.78 12.18
C TYR A 401 -7.99 10.63 11.22
N LEU A 402 -8.89 11.46 11.72
CA LEU A 402 -9.74 12.32 10.91
C LEU A 402 -8.94 13.32 10.09
N GLU A 403 -7.93 13.94 10.68
CA GLU A 403 -7.07 14.91 9.99
C GLU A 403 -6.23 14.23 8.90
N ARG A 404 -5.62 13.08 9.19
CA ARG A 404 -4.80 12.35 8.21
C ARG A 404 -5.60 11.84 7.01
N THR A 405 -6.85 11.47 7.23
CA THR A 405 -7.74 10.97 6.16
C THR A 405 -8.38 12.09 5.34
N ARG A 406 -8.33 13.34 5.80
CA ARG A 406 -8.96 14.49 5.13
C ARG A 406 -8.50 14.68 3.68
N ILE A 407 -7.22 14.44 3.38
CA ILE A 407 -6.66 14.57 2.02
C ILE A 407 -7.33 13.62 1.01
N GLN A 408 -7.95 12.55 1.48
CA GLN A 408 -8.66 11.57 0.64
C GLN A 408 -10.13 11.94 0.43
N ARG A 409 -10.65 12.89 1.20
CA ARG A 409 -12.03 13.38 1.10
C ARG A 409 -12.06 14.54 0.11
N LYS A 410 -12.88 14.40 -0.95
CA LYS A 410 -12.96 15.33 -2.09
C LYS A 410 -14.28 16.10 -2.13
N THR A 411 -15.23 15.70 -1.29
CA THR A 411 -16.56 16.30 -1.20
C THR A 411 -16.84 16.81 0.23
N ASP A 412 -17.92 17.54 0.39
CA ASP A 412 -18.43 18.00 1.70
C ASP A 412 -19.48 17.02 2.29
N ALA A 413 -19.53 15.78 1.81
CA ALA A 413 -20.45 14.78 2.34
C ALA A 413 -20.20 14.55 3.84
N PRO A 414 -21.28 14.46 4.67
CA PRO A 414 -21.14 14.34 6.11
C PRO A 414 -20.52 13.02 6.57
N PHE A 415 -20.60 11.97 5.72
CA PHE A 415 -20.02 10.66 6.02
C PHE A 415 -19.01 10.27 4.97
N PHE A 416 -17.98 9.54 5.38
CA PHE A 416 -17.00 8.95 4.47
C PHE A 416 -16.69 7.50 4.80
N ILE A 417 -16.32 6.73 3.79
CA ILE A 417 -16.04 5.31 3.93
C ILE A 417 -14.53 5.09 4.03
N ASP A 418 -14.08 4.38 5.08
CA ASP A 418 -12.80 3.69 5.11
C ASP A 418 -13.03 2.19 4.83
N LYS A 419 -12.78 1.78 3.59
CA LYS A 419 -12.91 0.38 3.20
C LYS A 419 -11.55 -0.29 3.21
N MET A 420 -11.17 -0.86 4.34
CA MET A 420 -9.97 -1.65 4.53
C MET A 420 -10.33 -3.01 5.14
N PRO A 421 -10.28 -4.10 4.35
CA PRO A 421 -10.69 -5.42 4.84
C PRO A 421 -10.03 -5.81 6.16
N ASN A 422 -8.72 -5.63 6.30
CA ASN A 422 -7.97 -6.03 7.48
C ASN A 422 -8.22 -5.15 8.72
N ASN A 423 -9.05 -4.10 8.65
CA ASN A 423 -9.42 -3.30 9.82
C ASN A 423 -10.22 -4.11 10.87
N PHE A 424 -10.64 -5.35 10.56
CA PHE A 424 -11.19 -6.23 11.59
C PHE A 424 -10.20 -6.52 12.74
N LEU A 425 -8.90 -6.45 12.48
CA LEU A 425 -7.85 -6.55 13.51
C LEU A 425 -7.83 -5.36 14.47
N HIS A 426 -8.50 -4.27 14.11
CA HIS A 426 -8.46 -2.99 14.82
C HIS A 426 -9.82 -2.52 15.32
N ILE A 427 -10.86 -3.39 15.35
CA ILE A 427 -12.20 -3.03 15.83
C ILE A 427 -12.14 -2.44 17.24
N GLY A 428 -11.34 -3.03 18.14
CA GLY A 428 -11.18 -2.51 19.51
C GLY A 428 -10.60 -1.09 19.53
N LEU A 429 -9.61 -0.80 18.67
CA LEU A 429 -9.06 0.55 18.51
C LEU A 429 -10.11 1.51 17.93
N ILE A 430 -10.82 1.12 16.87
CA ILE A 430 -11.91 1.94 16.28
C ILE A 430 -12.93 2.32 17.35
N ARG A 431 -13.40 1.33 18.11
CA ARG A 431 -14.41 1.56 19.17
C ARG A 431 -13.92 2.44 20.31
N LEU A 432 -12.60 2.45 20.54
CA LEU A 432 -11.98 3.27 21.59
C LEU A 432 -11.78 4.73 21.14
N ILE A 433 -11.26 4.95 19.92
CA ILE A 433 -10.90 6.30 19.46
C ILE A 433 -12.02 7.02 18.68
N LEU A 434 -12.95 6.24 18.09
CA LEU A 434 -14.08 6.73 17.28
C LEU A 434 -15.38 5.99 17.68
N PRO A 435 -15.88 6.18 18.91
CA PRO A 435 -16.94 5.34 19.49
C PRO A 435 -18.27 5.39 18.74
N LYS A 436 -18.53 6.42 17.94
CA LYS A 436 -19.75 6.58 17.14
C LYS A 436 -19.60 6.13 15.69
N ALA A 437 -18.39 5.77 15.25
CA ALA A 437 -18.17 5.26 13.91
C ALA A 437 -19.02 4.00 13.66
N LYS A 438 -19.52 3.88 12.44
CA LYS A 438 -20.28 2.70 11.98
C LYS A 438 -19.32 1.67 11.41
N ILE A 439 -19.56 0.39 11.73
CA ILE A 439 -18.72 -0.72 11.28
C ILE A 439 -19.60 -1.72 10.54
N ILE A 440 -19.16 -2.07 9.31
CA ILE A 440 -19.83 -3.03 8.42
C ILE A 440 -18.88 -4.18 8.18
N ASP A 441 -19.34 -5.41 8.45
CA ASP A 441 -18.62 -6.67 8.21
C ASP A 441 -19.14 -7.29 6.90
N ALA A 442 -18.31 -7.24 5.85
CA ALA A 442 -18.60 -7.86 4.56
C ALA A 442 -18.23 -9.34 4.57
N ARG A 443 -19.23 -10.21 4.37
CA ARG A 443 -19.05 -11.67 4.35
C ARG A 443 -19.43 -12.30 3.02
N ARG A 444 -18.74 -13.38 2.70
CA ARG A 444 -19.01 -14.24 1.57
C ARG A 444 -18.67 -15.67 1.94
N HIS A 445 -19.30 -16.65 1.27
CA HIS A 445 -19.04 -18.08 1.47
C HIS A 445 -17.52 -18.34 1.57
N PRO A 446 -17.04 -19.00 2.66
CA PRO A 446 -15.61 -19.10 2.95
C PRO A 446 -14.78 -19.69 1.81
N LEU A 447 -15.24 -20.77 1.15
CA LEU A 447 -14.52 -21.35 0.01
C LEU A 447 -14.49 -20.39 -1.20
N ALA A 448 -15.59 -19.71 -1.50
CA ALA A 448 -15.65 -18.75 -2.60
C ALA A 448 -14.76 -17.55 -2.34
N CYS A 449 -14.77 -17.04 -1.11
CA CYS A 449 -13.93 -15.92 -0.69
C CYS A 449 -12.45 -16.30 -0.71
N CYS A 450 -12.06 -17.37 -0.01
CA CYS A 450 -10.66 -17.79 0.11
C CYS A 450 -10.09 -18.21 -1.25
N PHE A 451 -10.80 -18.97 -2.06
CA PHE A 451 -10.30 -19.33 -3.39
C PHE A 451 -10.14 -18.08 -4.30
N SER A 452 -11.06 -17.11 -4.19
CA SER A 452 -10.89 -15.82 -4.88
C SER A 452 -9.67 -15.03 -4.41
N ASN A 453 -9.25 -15.18 -3.14
CA ASN A 453 -8.00 -14.64 -2.62
C ASN A 453 -6.80 -15.41 -3.20
N PHE A 454 -6.84 -16.74 -3.22
CA PHE A 454 -5.75 -17.57 -3.73
C PHE A 454 -5.43 -17.31 -5.22
N LYS A 455 -6.44 -17.01 -6.03
CA LYS A 455 -6.29 -16.64 -7.43
C LYS A 455 -5.83 -15.19 -7.63
N GLN A 456 -5.80 -14.37 -6.59
CA GLN A 456 -5.49 -12.96 -6.68
C GLN A 456 -4.07 -12.68 -6.15
N HIS A 457 -3.17 -12.26 -7.04
CA HIS A 457 -1.94 -11.67 -6.55
C HIS A 457 -2.24 -10.27 -6.01
N PHE A 458 -1.98 -10.09 -4.72
CA PHE A 458 -2.06 -8.80 -4.05
C PHE A 458 -0.66 -8.16 -4.01
N ALA A 459 -0.55 -6.92 -4.46
CA ALA A 459 0.74 -6.23 -4.49
C ALA A 459 1.37 -6.11 -3.09
N ARG A 460 0.54 -5.94 -2.03
CA ARG A 460 0.98 -5.80 -0.64
C ARG A 460 -0.12 -6.25 0.33
N GLY A 461 0.30 -6.62 1.55
CA GLY A 461 -0.58 -6.66 2.72
C GLY A 461 -1.40 -7.94 2.91
N GLN A 462 -1.30 -8.93 2.01
CA GLN A 462 -2.11 -10.15 2.07
C GLN A 462 -1.22 -11.41 2.02
N ALA A 463 -0.16 -11.44 2.83
CA ALA A 463 0.85 -12.51 2.82
C ALA A 463 0.27 -13.91 3.11
N PHE A 464 -0.83 -13.98 3.84
CA PHE A 464 -1.56 -15.22 4.15
C PHE A 464 -2.24 -15.85 2.92
N SER A 465 -2.43 -15.13 1.82
CA SER A 465 -3.22 -15.60 0.68
C SER A 465 -2.47 -16.56 -0.26
N TYR A 466 -1.18 -16.75 -0.05
CA TYR A 466 -0.31 -17.52 -0.95
C TYR A 466 -0.16 -19.00 -0.58
N ASP A 467 -0.87 -19.47 0.45
CA ASP A 467 -0.99 -20.88 0.82
C ASP A 467 -2.43 -21.17 1.25
N LEU A 468 -2.97 -22.33 0.84
CA LEU A 468 -4.37 -22.68 1.09
C LEU A 468 -4.68 -22.94 2.57
N ALA A 469 -3.74 -23.53 3.31
CA ALA A 469 -3.93 -23.81 4.73
C ALA A 469 -3.79 -22.54 5.56
N GLU A 470 -2.77 -21.69 5.26
CA GLU A 470 -2.57 -20.40 5.91
C GLU A 470 -3.75 -19.46 5.67
N LEU A 471 -4.29 -19.45 4.45
CA LEU A 471 -5.48 -18.67 4.09
C LEU A 471 -6.72 -19.13 4.85
N GLY A 472 -6.91 -20.45 5.00
CA GLY A 472 -7.99 -21.02 5.81
C GLY A 472 -7.86 -20.65 7.29
N GLY A 473 -6.66 -20.74 7.85
CA GLY A 473 -6.36 -20.33 9.24
C GLY A 473 -6.61 -18.84 9.48
N TYR A 474 -6.22 -17.99 8.53
CA TYR A 474 -6.49 -16.55 8.62
C TYR A 474 -8.00 -16.25 8.59
N CYS A 475 -8.75 -16.93 7.72
CA CYS A 475 -10.20 -16.79 7.64
C CYS A 475 -10.89 -17.28 8.93
N LEU A 476 -10.43 -18.37 9.53
CA LEU A 476 -10.92 -18.86 10.81
C LEU A 476 -10.65 -17.82 11.93
N GLY A 477 -9.45 -17.28 12.01
CA GLY A 477 -9.12 -16.22 12.96
C GLY A 477 -9.99 -14.97 12.80
N TYR A 478 -10.25 -14.55 11.56
CA TYR A 478 -11.19 -13.48 11.26
C TYR A 478 -12.61 -13.77 11.80
N THR A 479 -13.16 -14.96 11.54
CA THR A 479 -14.50 -15.30 12.03
C THR A 479 -14.57 -15.34 13.55
N GLN A 480 -13.53 -15.81 14.22
CA GLN A 480 -13.41 -15.81 15.68
C GLN A 480 -13.35 -14.40 16.26
N ALA A 481 -12.56 -13.50 15.65
CA ALA A 481 -12.51 -12.09 16.05
C ALA A 481 -13.90 -11.42 15.95
N MET A 482 -14.60 -11.65 14.84
CA MET A 482 -15.94 -11.07 14.63
C MET A 482 -16.97 -11.62 15.63
N ALA A 483 -16.93 -12.94 15.91
CA ALA A 483 -17.79 -13.55 16.92
C ALA A 483 -17.54 -12.97 18.31
N HIS A 484 -16.27 -12.70 18.66
CA HIS A 484 -15.93 -12.06 19.92
C HIS A 484 -16.55 -10.65 20.03
N PHE A 485 -16.37 -9.80 19.01
CA PHE A 485 -16.94 -8.43 19.05
C PHE A 485 -18.46 -8.41 19.02
N ASP A 486 -19.12 -9.37 18.36
CA ASP A 486 -20.57 -9.55 18.44
C ASP A 486 -21.04 -9.86 19.87
N ALA A 487 -20.26 -10.66 20.61
CA ALA A 487 -20.58 -11.04 22.00
C ALA A 487 -20.34 -9.88 22.99
N VAL A 488 -19.24 -9.11 22.83
CA VAL A 488 -18.87 -8.06 23.78
C VAL A 488 -19.55 -6.71 23.52
N GLN A 489 -19.93 -6.44 22.27
CA GLN A 489 -20.65 -5.22 21.87
C GLN A 489 -21.78 -5.54 20.87
N PRO A 490 -22.87 -6.19 21.31
CA PRO A 490 -23.98 -6.57 20.42
C PRO A 490 -24.52 -5.36 19.63
N GLY A 491 -24.69 -5.53 18.32
CA GLY A 491 -25.22 -4.49 17.43
C GLY A 491 -24.23 -3.38 17.04
N ALA A 492 -22.96 -3.42 17.50
CA ALA A 492 -21.93 -2.46 17.12
C ALA A 492 -21.44 -2.67 15.68
N VAL A 493 -21.54 -3.89 15.16
CA VAL A 493 -21.13 -4.28 13.80
C VAL A 493 -22.35 -4.77 13.03
N HIS A 494 -22.56 -4.22 11.84
CA HIS A 494 -23.59 -4.69 10.91
C HIS A 494 -22.98 -5.69 9.91
N ARG A 495 -23.55 -6.90 9.83
CA ARG A 495 -23.07 -7.94 8.94
C ARG A 495 -23.86 -7.94 7.64
N VAL A 496 -23.13 -7.95 6.51
CA VAL A 496 -23.70 -8.02 5.18
C VAL A 496 -23.12 -9.27 4.47
N PHE A 497 -24.02 -10.18 4.09
CA PHE A 497 -23.65 -11.38 3.34
C PHE A 497 -23.78 -11.12 1.83
N TYR A 498 -22.71 -11.39 1.09
CA TYR A 498 -22.68 -11.21 -0.37
C TYR A 498 -23.80 -11.98 -1.06
N GLU A 499 -24.10 -13.20 -0.61
CA GLU A 499 -25.16 -14.05 -1.12
C GLU A 499 -26.54 -13.40 -0.95
N ALA A 500 -26.80 -12.81 0.22
CA ALA A 500 -28.06 -12.10 0.47
C ALA A 500 -28.19 -10.86 -0.42
N VAL A 501 -27.11 -10.11 -0.63
CA VAL A 501 -27.11 -8.95 -1.54
C VAL A 501 -27.38 -9.37 -2.99
N VAL A 502 -26.87 -10.54 -3.42
CA VAL A 502 -27.12 -11.09 -4.76
C VAL A 502 -28.57 -11.55 -4.92
N ASP A 503 -29.18 -12.06 -3.85
CA ASP A 503 -30.55 -12.58 -3.87
C ASP A 503 -31.60 -11.47 -3.73
N ASP A 504 -31.39 -10.51 -2.86
CA ASP A 504 -32.29 -9.37 -2.57
C ASP A 504 -31.50 -8.08 -2.34
N LEU A 505 -31.06 -7.45 -3.43
CA LEU A 505 -30.27 -6.21 -3.38
C LEU A 505 -31.02 -5.08 -2.64
N GLU A 506 -32.30 -4.85 -2.95
CA GLU A 506 -33.06 -3.74 -2.35
C GLU A 506 -33.27 -3.94 -0.86
N GLY A 507 -33.68 -5.15 -0.43
CA GLY A 507 -33.88 -5.47 0.98
C GLY A 507 -32.60 -5.31 1.79
N GLU A 508 -31.44 -5.75 1.26
CA GLU A 508 -30.15 -5.60 1.93
C GLU A 508 -29.71 -4.13 1.99
N VAL A 509 -29.89 -3.34 0.92
CA VAL A 509 -29.59 -1.90 0.90
C VAL A 509 -30.45 -1.16 1.92
N ARG A 510 -31.75 -1.46 2.02
CA ARG A 510 -32.63 -0.84 3.02
C ARG A 510 -32.20 -1.18 4.45
N ARG A 511 -31.81 -2.43 4.72
CA ARG A 511 -31.27 -2.85 6.04
C ARG A 511 -29.97 -2.14 6.37
N LEU A 512 -29.07 -2.03 5.41
CA LEU A 512 -27.79 -1.36 5.56
C LEU A 512 -27.94 0.14 5.85
N LEU A 513 -28.77 0.84 5.06
CA LEU A 513 -29.07 2.26 5.27
C LEU A 513 -29.79 2.50 6.60
N GLY A 514 -30.71 1.61 7.00
CA GLY A 514 -31.35 1.65 8.31
C GLY A 514 -30.37 1.55 9.47
N PHE A 515 -29.34 0.67 9.39
CA PHE A 515 -28.28 0.59 10.40
C PHE A 515 -27.45 1.89 10.46
N LEU A 516 -27.19 2.51 9.32
CA LEU A 516 -26.46 3.77 9.24
C LEU A 516 -27.29 4.98 9.69
N GLY A 517 -28.62 4.86 9.75
CA GLY A 517 -29.53 5.96 10.00
C GLY A 517 -29.72 6.89 8.80
N LEU A 518 -29.52 6.36 7.59
CA LEU A 518 -29.63 7.10 6.32
C LEU A 518 -30.98 6.83 5.64
N PRO A 519 -31.58 7.81 4.94
CA PRO A 519 -32.76 7.59 4.13
C PRO A 519 -32.42 6.67 2.94
N PHE A 520 -33.45 6.01 2.40
CA PHE A 520 -33.26 5.22 1.19
C PHE A 520 -33.12 6.12 -0.05
N GLU A 521 -32.12 5.85 -0.88
CA GLU A 521 -31.91 6.48 -2.18
C GLU A 521 -31.78 5.40 -3.26
N GLU A 522 -32.53 5.57 -4.37
CA GLU A 522 -32.52 4.63 -5.50
C GLU A 522 -31.13 4.55 -6.17
N ALA A 523 -30.34 5.60 -6.09
CA ALA A 523 -28.97 5.63 -6.57
C ALA A 523 -28.11 4.49 -6.02
N CYS A 524 -28.39 4.03 -4.78
CA CYS A 524 -27.71 2.90 -4.15
C CYS A 524 -27.97 1.57 -4.87
N LEU A 525 -29.13 1.41 -5.54
CA LEU A 525 -29.42 0.23 -6.38
C LEU A 525 -28.73 0.30 -7.73
N ASN A 526 -28.47 1.51 -8.22
CA ASN A 526 -27.82 1.79 -9.49
C ASN A 526 -26.30 2.05 -9.34
N TYR A 527 -25.68 1.53 -8.30
CA TYR A 527 -24.27 1.74 -7.92
C TYR A 527 -23.27 1.54 -9.08
N HIS A 528 -23.61 0.67 -10.04
CA HIS A 528 -22.76 0.34 -11.19
C HIS A 528 -22.70 1.48 -12.23
N ALA A 529 -23.63 2.43 -12.19
CA ALA A 529 -23.62 3.62 -13.03
C ALA A 529 -22.72 4.74 -12.47
N SER A 530 -22.17 4.57 -11.29
CA SER A 530 -21.27 5.54 -10.66
C SER A 530 -19.95 5.65 -11.43
N GLU A 531 -19.56 6.87 -11.80
CA GLU A 531 -18.28 7.18 -12.44
C GLU A 531 -17.12 7.30 -11.45
N ARG A 532 -17.38 7.09 -10.16
CA ARG A 532 -16.36 7.17 -9.11
C ARG A 532 -15.16 6.27 -9.42
N ALA A 533 -13.96 6.80 -9.16
CA ALA A 533 -12.73 6.05 -9.25
C ALA A 533 -12.69 4.90 -8.21
N VAL A 534 -12.36 3.69 -8.65
CA VAL A 534 -12.32 2.48 -7.79
C VAL A 534 -10.96 1.82 -7.86
N ARG A 535 -10.20 1.89 -6.76
CA ARG A 535 -8.83 1.36 -6.68
C ARG A 535 -8.78 0.05 -5.89
N THR A 536 -9.36 -1.02 -6.43
CA THR A 536 -9.33 -2.35 -5.83
C THR A 536 -9.19 -3.45 -6.88
N ALA A 537 -8.89 -4.68 -6.43
CA ALA A 537 -8.91 -5.86 -7.30
C ALA A 537 -10.31 -6.20 -7.84
N SER A 538 -11.36 -5.55 -7.33
CA SER A 538 -12.76 -5.75 -7.73
C SER A 538 -13.33 -4.58 -8.53
N SER A 539 -12.50 -3.59 -8.95
CA SER A 539 -12.95 -2.36 -9.62
C SER A 539 -13.86 -2.65 -10.81
N GLU A 540 -13.48 -3.63 -11.64
CA GLU A 540 -14.21 -3.95 -12.84
C GLU A 540 -15.56 -4.66 -12.58
N GLN A 541 -15.61 -5.44 -11.52
CA GLN A 541 -16.81 -6.19 -11.14
C GLN A 541 -17.92 -5.29 -10.63
N VAL A 542 -17.58 -4.21 -9.92
CA VAL A 542 -18.57 -3.27 -9.35
C VAL A 542 -19.07 -2.22 -10.33
N ARG A 543 -18.51 -2.16 -11.53
CA ARG A 543 -18.99 -1.33 -12.65
C ARG A 543 -20.03 -2.04 -13.51
N GLN A 544 -20.51 -3.18 -13.06
CA GLN A 544 -21.57 -3.97 -13.71
C GLN A 544 -22.69 -4.24 -12.72
N PRO A 545 -23.91 -4.48 -13.22
CA PRO A 545 -24.99 -5.03 -12.39
C PRO A 545 -24.52 -6.30 -11.68
N ILE A 546 -25.12 -6.56 -10.53
CA ILE A 546 -24.77 -7.74 -9.74
C ILE A 546 -24.96 -9.03 -10.53
N PHE A 547 -24.03 -9.98 -10.42
CA PHE A 547 -24.05 -11.24 -11.16
C PHE A 547 -23.81 -12.42 -10.22
N ARG A 548 -24.35 -13.60 -10.59
CA ARG A 548 -24.37 -14.81 -9.75
C ARG A 548 -23.18 -15.76 -9.99
N GLU A 549 -22.46 -15.63 -11.10
CA GLU A 549 -21.40 -16.57 -11.48
C GLU A 549 -20.26 -16.63 -10.45
N GLY A 550 -19.98 -15.52 -9.79
CA GLY A 550 -18.99 -15.46 -8.73
C GLY A 550 -19.26 -16.37 -7.53
N LEU A 551 -20.50 -16.77 -7.26
CA LEU A 551 -20.85 -17.57 -6.10
C LEU A 551 -20.26 -18.98 -6.14
N ASN A 552 -20.23 -19.61 -7.32
CA ASN A 552 -19.94 -21.02 -7.49
C ASN A 552 -18.65 -21.35 -8.24
N GLN A 553 -17.87 -20.36 -8.66
CA GLN A 553 -16.67 -20.57 -9.47
C GLN A 553 -15.64 -21.50 -8.81
N TRP A 554 -15.53 -21.49 -7.48
CA TRP A 554 -14.64 -22.38 -6.73
C TRP A 554 -14.97 -23.88 -6.92
N ARG A 555 -16.17 -24.23 -7.35
CA ARG A 555 -16.60 -25.64 -7.55
C ARG A 555 -15.82 -26.32 -8.66
N HIS A 556 -15.35 -25.60 -9.67
CA HIS A 556 -14.49 -26.14 -10.71
C HIS A 556 -13.13 -26.60 -10.19
N TYR A 557 -12.74 -26.13 -8.99
CA TYR A 557 -11.44 -26.38 -8.36
C TYR A 557 -11.55 -27.22 -7.08
N GLN A 558 -12.72 -27.74 -6.76
CA GLN A 558 -13.02 -28.38 -5.46
C GLN A 558 -12.11 -29.56 -5.10
N GLU A 559 -11.54 -30.26 -6.08
CA GLU A 559 -10.65 -31.41 -5.87
C GLU A 559 -9.28 -30.98 -5.30
N TRP A 560 -8.84 -29.77 -5.57
CA TRP A 560 -7.57 -29.23 -5.06
C TRP A 560 -7.72 -28.45 -3.75
N LEU A 561 -8.94 -28.15 -3.29
CA LEU A 561 -9.22 -27.32 -2.12
C LEU A 561 -9.23 -28.11 -0.79
N GLY A 562 -8.75 -29.35 -0.76
CA GLY A 562 -8.68 -30.16 0.46
C GLY A 562 -8.00 -29.46 1.63
N PRO A 563 -6.77 -28.91 1.47
CA PRO A 563 -6.06 -28.18 2.55
C PRO A 563 -6.84 -26.97 3.07
N LEU A 564 -7.48 -26.20 2.18
CA LEU A 564 -8.31 -25.06 2.55
C LEU A 564 -9.54 -25.48 3.37
N LYS A 565 -10.25 -26.52 2.93
CA LYS A 565 -11.43 -27.04 3.63
C LYS A 565 -11.08 -27.51 5.05
N ALA A 566 -9.96 -28.20 5.19
CA ALA A 566 -9.48 -28.68 6.50
C ALA A 566 -9.16 -27.51 7.44
N ALA A 567 -8.49 -26.45 6.94
CA ALA A 567 -8.10 -25.29 7.76
C ALA A 567 -9.29 -24.38 8.11
N LEU A 568 -10.30 -24.28 7.26
CA LEU A 568 -11.52 -23.50 7.53
C LEU A 568 -12.35 -24.08 8.68
N GLY A 569 -12.44 -25.43 8.78
CA GLY A 569 -13.11 -26.10 9.87
C GLY A 569 -14.50 -25.51 10.20
N PRO A 570 -14.71 -25.02 11.46
CA PRO A 570 -15.98 -24.45 11.91
C PRO A 570 -16.48 -23.28 11.05
N ALA A 571 -15.57 -22.44 10.54
CA ALA A 571 -15.95 -21.28 9.73
C ALA A 571 -16.73 -21.65 8.45
N LEU A 572 -16.50 -22.87 7.95
CA LEU A 572 -17.23 -23.39 6.80
C LEU A 572 -18.58 -24.02 7.22
N VAL A 573 -18.60 -24.73 8.35
CA VAL A 573 -19.79 -25.43 8.84
C VAL A 573 -20.86 -24.45 9.34
N ASP A 574 -20.42 -23.39 10.03
CA ASP A 574 -21.31 -22.41 10.67
C ASP A 574 -21.78 -21.30 9.70
N TYR A 575 -21.40 -21.38 8.42
CA TYR A 575 -21.82 -20.37 7.45
C TYR A 575 -23.30 -20.53 7.07
N PRO A 576 -24.13 -19.46 7.13
CA PRO A 576 -25.58 -19.59 7.09
C PRO A 576 -26.17 -19.88 5.70
N PHE A 577 -25.39 -19.72 4.64
CA PHE A 577 -25.84 -19.99 3.27
C PHE A 577 -25.29 -21.34 2.80
N ALA A 578 -26.17 -22.20 2.33
CA ALA A 578 -25.80 -23.49 1.75
C ALA A 578 -24.97 -23.29 0.46
N THR A 579 -24.01 -24.18 0.27
CA THR A 579 -23.17 -24.26 -0.93
C THR A 579 -23.90 -24.94 -2.09
#